data_8ba8c42908931dbfe24a3b3d8625d6b6
#
_entry.id   8ba8c42908931dbfe24a3b3d8625d6b6
#
_cell.length_a   1.000
_cell.length_b   1.000
_cell.length_c   1.000
_cell.angle_alpha   90.00
_cell.angle_beta   90.00
_cell.angle_gamma   90.00
#
_symmetry.space_group_name_H-M   'P 1'
#
loop_
_entity.id
_entity.type
_entity.pdbx_description
1 polymer ?
#
loop_
_entity_poly.entity_id
_entity_poly.type
_entity_poly.pdbx_seq_one_letter_code
_entity_poly.pdbx_strand_id
1 'polypeptide(L)'
;MRVDTNFFCTVPMPDAGNPSISPTSRRYDNDAVVECYKNLVDWSKTADALGYDTMWLTEHHFQFEGYEVLPNLILFGMHLAGLTKDLRLGQMFNVVPQWHPLRLAEDFALADIITGGRMEIGVGRGTVPREAWSLGTVVASGDNAMSAEHDRINRETFEEAMEVIKLAWYEERFSYRGKHFVFPADGIPDRGSMVNDLTLIPKPQRVVDIYQPVTSPETIEYVPRAGHKAVYWLQNAESQKQKWDRYAEIREEIGNPVAPGEDRCLVMNMHVGKTREAAMRRGRPGHDEFTKFLAPYGRFSSYRNPDGSKVPFDFNPTVEQSVEQKIQIVGSIDDAVDTLGYWRDLLDLKHLCIFFDFPGLSREEMNEQMHLVAEEVMPRLGEKMDRRPTNAPAALK
;
A
#
# COMPACT_ATOMS: atom_id res chain seq x y z
N MET A 1 5.13 -17.16 -8.44
CA MET A 1 4.95 -16.08 -7.42
C MET A 1 4.16 -14.95 -8.04
N ARG A 2 3.21 -14.35 -7.32
CA ARG A 2 2.52 -13.12 -7.74
C ARG A 2 3.48 -11.94 -7.64
N VAL A 3 3.54 -11.09 -8.69
CA VAL A 3 4.40 -9.91 -8.73
C VAL A 3 3.58 -8.68 -9.06
N ASP A 4 3.61 -7.72 -8.15
CA ASP A 4 2.88 -6.46 -8.22
C ASP A 4 3.83 -5.27 -8.33
N THR A 5 3.31 -4.10 -8.66
CA THR A 5 4.03 -2.81 -8.58
C THR A 5 3.37 -1.89 -7.57
N ASN A 6 4.13 -0.99 -6.95
CA ASN A 6 3.61 0.07 -6.09
C ASN A 6 4.24 1.42 -6.44
N PHE A 7 3.43 2.47 -6.39
CA PHE A 7 3.85 3.86 -6.63
C PHE A 7 3.22 4.81 -5.60
N PHE A 8 4.04 5.70 -5.06
CA PHE A 8 3.61 6.78 -4.18
C PHE A 8 2.97 7.96 -4.91
N CYS A 9 3.04 7.96 -6.24
CA CYS A 9 2.58 9.10 -7.04
C CYS A 9 3.41 10.36 -6.77
N THR A 10 4.74 10.21 -6.81
CA THR A 10 5.70 11.29 -6.60
C THR A 10 5.81 12.16 -7.86
N VAL A 11 5.77 13.49 -7.70
CA VAL A 11 6.04 14.41 -8.81
C VAL A 11 7.50 14.29 -9.28
N PRO A 12 7.82 14.62 -10.54
CA PRO A 12 9.21 14.67 -10.99
C PRO A 12 10.06 15.57 -10.09
N MET A 13 11.14 15.02 -9.49
CA MET A 13 12.04 15.72 -8.57
C MET A 13 13.48 15.70 -9.10
N PRO A 14 13.86 16.59 -10.01
CA PRO A 14 15.22 16.59 -10.59
C PRO A 14 16.32 16.89 -9.58
N ASP A 15 15.98 17.45 -8.43
CA ASP A 15 16.85 17.78 -7.30
C ASP A 15 16.82 16.72 -6.17
N ALA A 16 16.23 15.55 -6.41
CA ALA A 16 16.16 14.46 -5.43
C ALA A 16 17.56 14.08 -4.90
N GLY A 17 17.63 13.79 -3.61
CA GLY A 17 18.88 13.44 -2.92
C GLY A 17 19.78 14.63 -2.58
N ASN A 18 19.38 15.87 -2.88
CA ASN A 18 20.15 17.05 -2.45
C ASN A 18 20.01 17.25 -0.93
N PRO A 19 21.09 17.13 -0.15
CA PRO A 19 21.04 17.24 1.30
C PRO A 19 20.71 18.65 1.81
N SER A 20 20.88 19.68 0.97
CA SER A 20 20.57 21.06 1.33
C SER A 20 19.09 21.42 1.20
N ILE A 21 18.28 20.55 0.62
CA ILE A 21 16.85 20.78 0.43
C ILE A 21 16.06 19.98 1.47
N SER A 22 15.35 20.71 2.34
CA SER A 22 14.43 20.08 3.29
C SER A 22 13.25 19.43 2.55
N PRO A 23 12.78 18.24 2.97
CA PRO A 23 11.60 17.63 2.37
C PRO A 23 10.35 18.53 2.48
N THR A 24 10.30 19.44 3.46
CA THR A 24 9.17 20.35 3.68
C THR A 24 9.25 21.69 2.93
N SER A 25 10.37 21.94 2.24
CA SER A 25 10.61 23.25 1.57
C SER A 25 10.08 23.32 0.14
N ARG A 26 9.86 22.17 -0.51
CA ARG A 26 9.39 22.12 -1.89
C ARG A 26 7.94 22.59 -2.00
N ARG A 27 7.62 23.17 -3.15
CA ARG A 27 6.27 23.57 -3.55
C ARG A 27 6.13 23.29 -5.04
N TYR A 28 5.17 22.44 -5.36
CA TYR A 28 4.87 22.08 -6.73
C TYR A 28 3.54 22.71 -7.14
N ASP A 29 3.47 23.14 -8.38
CA ASP A 29 2.26 23.63 -9.01
C ASP A 29 1.39 22.47 -9.55
N ASN A 30 0.21 22.82 -10.04
CA ASN A 30 -0.70 21.81 -10.57
C ASN A 30 -0.17 21.12 -11.85
N ASP A 31 0.70 21.78 -12.63
CA ASP A 31 1.25 21.19 -13.85
C ASP A 31 2.22 20.05 -13.53
N ALA A 32 3.01 20.17 -12.46
CA ALA A 32 3.86 19.09 -11.97
C ALA A 32 3.03 17.87 -11.48
N VAL A 33 1.91 18.11 -10.81
CA VAL A 33 0.97 17.06 -10.39
C VAL A 33 0.32 16.38 -11.59
N VAL A 34 -0.10 17.14 -12.60
CA VAL A 34 -0.65 16.60 -13.85
C VAL A 34 0.38 15.73 -14.58
N GLU A 35 1.65 16.13 -14.58
CA GLU A 35 2.72 15.33 -15.18
C GLU A 35 2.94 14.01 -14.42
N CYS A 36 2.87 14.02 -13.09
CA CYS A 36 2.87 12.79 -12.28
C CYS A 36 1.74 11.84 -12.71
N TYR A 37 0.52 12.33 -12.88
CA TYR A 37 -0.62 11.50 -13.31
C TYR A 37 -0.44 10.94 -14.73
N LYS A 38 0.16 11.69 -15.65
CA LYS A 38 0.52 11.17 -16.97
C LYS A 38 1.56 10.05 -16.89
N ASN A 39 2.54 10.18 -15.98
CA ASN A 39 3.54 9.14 -15.74
C ASN A 39 2.88 7.85 -15.24
N LEU A 40 1.97 7.95 -14.26
CA LEU A 40 1.22 6.80 -13.75
C LEU A 40 0.38 6.10 -14.83
N VAL A 41 -0.23 6.88 -15.73
CA VAL A 41 -0.94 6.32 -16.91
C VAL A 41 0.02 5.52 -17.80
N ASP A 42 1.18 6.05 -18.09
CA ASP A 42 2.19 5.37 -18.92
C ASP A 42 2.72 4.11 -18.23
N TRP A 43 3.11 4.20 -16.97
CA TRP A 43 3.58 3.06 -16.17
C TRP A 43 2.51 1.98 -16.00
N SER A 44 1.23 2.34 -15.90
CA SER A 44 0.15 1.34 -15.84
C SER A 44 0.07 0.50 -17.12
N LYS A 45 0.26 1.12 -18.29
CA LYS A 45 0.30 0.41 -19.58
C LYS A 45 1.53 -0.50 -19.70
N THR A 46 2.68 -0.01 -19.23
CA THR A 46 3.90 -0.82 -19.16
C THR A 46 3.73 -2.01 -18.22
N ALA A 47 3.18 -1.81 -17.02
CA ALA A 47 2.88 -2.87 -16.07
C ALA A 47 1.90 -3.91 -16.65
N ASP A 48 0.87 -3.43 -17.37
CA ASP A 48 -0.08 -4.30 -18.06
C ASP A 48 0.60 -5.13 -19.17
N ALA A 49 1.44 -4.52 -19.99
CA ALA A 49 2.14 -5.21 -21.07
C ALA A 49 3.15 -6.26 -20.56
N LEU A 50 3.83 -5.97 -19.44
CA LEU A 50 4.85 -6.83 -18.84
C LEU A 50 4.30 -7.97 -17.97
N GLY A 51 3.01 -8.01 -17.69
CA GLY A 51 2.40 -9.10 -16.94
C GLY A 51 2.41 -8.91 -15.41
N TYR A 52 2.67 -7.72 -14.87
CA TYR A 52 2.44 -7.45 -13.46
C TYR A 52 0.98 -7.70 -13.09
N ASP A 53 0.72 -8.30 -11.91
CA ASP A 53 -0.64 -8.66 -11.52
C ASP A 53 -1.44 -7.43 -11.10
N THR A 54 -0.92 -6.62 -10.20
CA THR A 54 -1.59 -5.43 -9.67
C THR A 54 -0.64 -4.23 -9.64
N MET A 55 -1.15 -3.05 -9.99
CA MET A 55 -0.50 -1.77 -9.72
C MET A 55 -1.17 -1.13 -8.50
N TRP A 56 -0.41 -0.98 -7.43
CA TRP A 56 -0.84 -0.36 -6.19
C TRP A 56 -0.49 1.12 -6.15
N LEU A 57 -1.41 1.92 -5.63
CA LEU A 57 -1.27 3.36 -5.45
C LEU A 57 -1.53 3.73 -3.99
N THR A 58 -0.99 4.87 -3.53
CA THR A 58 -1.07 5.32 -2.14
C THR A 58 -1.92 6.58 -2.02
N GLU A 59 -2.85 6.62 -1.04
CA GLU A 59 -3.71 7.78 -0.74
C GLU A 59 -3.00 8.74 0.20
N HIS A 60 -2.81 9.99 -0.26
CA HIS A 60 -2.34 11.09 0.57
C HIS A 60 -3.00 12.42 0.16
N HIS A 61 -3.08 13.33 1.11
CA HIS A 61 -3.77 14.61 0.94
C HIS A 61 -2.84 15.79 1.30
N PHE A 62 -3.01 16.90 0.60
CA PHE A 62 -2.32 18.16 0.89
C PHE A 62 -0.79 18.09 0.84
N GLN A 63 -0.25 17.15 0.09
CA GLN A 63 1.19 16.91 -0.08
C GLN A 63 1.80 17.86 -1.13
N PHE A 64 1.77 19.16 -0.83
CA PHE A 64 2.30 20.20 -1.74
C PHE A 64 3.82 20.08 -1.97
N GLU A 65 4.50 19.29 -1.14
CA GLU A 65 5.91 18.94 -1.28
C GLU A 65 6.17 17.93 -2.41
N GLY A 66 5.12 17.29 -2.94
CA GLY A 66 5.16 16.48 -4.14
C GLY A 66 5.52 15.02 -3.97
N TYR A 67 5.65 14.50 -2.75
CA TYR A 67 6.03 13.09 -2.55
C TYR A 67 4.88 12.11 -2.80
N GLU A 68 3.65 12.50 -2.48
CA GLU A 68 2.48 11.64 -2.53
C GLU A 68 1.25 12.52 -2.88
N VAL A 69 0.90 12.58 -4.16
CA VAL A 69 -0.05 13.60 -4.65
C VAL A 69 -1.36 13.02 -5.17
N LEU A 70 -1.73 11.81 -4.76
CA LEU A 70 -2.95 11.16 -5.23
C LEU A 70 -4.01 11.04 -4.11
N PRO A 71 -5.11 11.84 -4.16
CA PRO A 71 -6.07 11.91 -3.06
C PRO A 71 -7.21 10.88 -3.14
N ASN A 72 -7.41 10.20 -4.27
CA ASN A 72 -8.50 9.23 -4.43
C ASN A 72 -8.07 8.06 -5.34
N LEU A 73 -7.83 6.93 -4.73
CA LEU A 73 -7.29 5.74 -5.38
C LEU A 73 -8.34 5.02 -6.23
N ILE A 74 -9.61 5.02 -5.80
CA ILE A 74 -10.70 4.37 -6.54
C ILE A 74 -10.95 5.12 -7.85
N LEU A 75 -11.10 6.44 -7.78
CA LEU A 75 -11.36 7.27 -8.95
C LEU A 75 -10.23 7.15 -9.99
N PHE A 76 -8.98 7.24 -9.54
CA PHE A 76 -7.83 7.15 -10.44
C PHE A 76 -7.62 5.72 -10.94
N GLY A 77 -7.82 4.72 -10.07
CA GLY A 77 -7.78 3.31 -10.45
C GLY A 77 -8.80 2.96 -11.52
N MET A 78 -10.02 3.49 -11.46
CA MET A 78 -11.03 3.32 -12.52
C MET A 78 -10.57 3.92 -13.86
N HIS A 79 -9.93 5.11 -13.83
CA HIS A 79 -9.35 5.69 -15.04
C HIS A 79 -8.29 4.79 -15.65
N LEU A 80 -7.34 4.26 -14.85
CA LEU A 80 -6.31 3.35 -15.30
C LEU A 80 -6.89 2.02 -15.81
N ALA A 81 -7.93 1.50 -15.16
CA ALA A 81 -8.62 0.29 -15.59
C ALA A 81 -9.24 0.42 -16.99
N GLY A 82 -9.69 1.62 -17.36
CA GLY A 82 -10.18 1.92 -18.72
C GLY A 82 -9.07 1.98 -19.78
N LEU A 83 -7.81 2.12 -19.37
CA LEU A 83 -6.64 2.23 -20.24
C LEU A 83 -5.78 0.96 -20.30
N THR A 84 -6.07 -0.01 -19.45
CA THR A 84 -5.38 -1.30 -19.32
C THR A 84 -6.35 -2.45 -19.55
N LYS A 85 -5.81 -3.62 -19.91
CA LYS A 85 -6.64 -4.77 -20.25
C LYS A 85 -6.82 -5.74 -19.11
N ASP A 86 -5.72 -6.20 -18.51
CA ASP A 86 -5.70 -7.29 -17.54
C ASP A 86 -5.13 -6.87 -16.18
N LEU A 87 -4.44 -5.73 -16.10
CA LEU A 87 -3.86 -5.18 -14.87
C LEU A 87 -4.94 -4.93 -13.83
N ARG A 88 -4.73 -5.37 -12.59
CA ARG A 88 -5.52 -4.96 -11.44
C ARG A 88 -5.01 -3.65 -10.89
N LEU A 89 -5.92 -2.88 -10.31
CA LEU A 89 -5.66 -1.57 -9.73
C LEU A 89 -5.94 -1.66 -8.23
N GLY A 90 -4.89 -1.50 -7.43
CA GLY A 90 -4.92 -1.68 -5.99
C GLY A 90 -4.79 -0.37 -5.22
N GLN A 91 -5.43 -0.30 -4.07
CA GLN A 91 -5.30 0.80 -3.13
C GLN A 91 -4.40 0.37 -1.96
N MET A 92 -3.24 0.98 -1.82
CA MET A 92 -2.30 0.64 -0.74
C MET A 92 -1.81 1.92 -0.02
N PHE A 93 -2.70 2.56 0.78
CA PHE A 93 -3.98 2.07 1.29
C PHE A 93 -5.02 3.19 1.26
N ASN A 94 -6.32 2.86 1.15
CA ASN A 94 -7.35 3.84 1.51
C ASN A 94 -7.28 4.14 3.01
N VAL A 95 -7.28 5.39 3.38
CA VAL A 95 -7.24 5.84 4.78
C VAL A 95 -8.66 5.84 5.34
N VAL A 96 -9.16 4.67 5.75
CA VAL A 96 -10.57 4.44 6.09
C VAL A 96 -11.16 5.45 7.08
N PRO A 97 -10.45 5.90 8.16
CA PRO A 97 -11.01 6.92 9.04
C PRO A 97 -11.30 8.28 8.39
N GLN A 98 -10.73 8.56 7.20
CA GLN A 98 -10.96 9.78 6.45
C GLN A 98 -12.14 9.67 5.48
N TRP A 99 -12.77 8.50 5.40
CA TRP A 99 -13.90 8.20 4.55
C TRP A 99 -15.17 7.98 5.38
N HIS A 100 -16.32 8.34 4.80
CA HIS A 100 -17.59 7.81 5.32
C HIS A 100 -17.70 6.33 4.92
N PRO A 101 -17.85 5.36 5.87
CA PRO A 101 -17.72 3.93 5.57
C PRO A 101 -18.72 3.43 4.52
N LEU A 102 -19.97 3.92 4.55
CA LEU A 102 -20.97 3.53 3.54
C LEU A 102 -20.60 4.07 2.15
N ARG A 103 -20.02 5.28 2.06
CA ARG A 103 -19.59 5.83 0.76
C ARG A 103 -18.41 5.04 0.20
N LEU A 104 -17.43 4.71 1.03
CA LEU A 104 -16.32 3.86 0.61
C LEU A 104 -16.81 2.48 0.13
N ALA A 105 -17.77 1.89 0.85
CA ALA A 105 -18.36 0.60 0.48
C ALA A 105 -19.09 0.65 -0.88
N GLU A 106 -19.88 1.71 -1.13
CA GLU A 106 -20.58 1.93 -2.41
C GLU A 106 -19.61 2.16 -3.55
N ASP A 107 -18.64 3.09 -3.36
CA ASP A 107 -17.69 3.50 -4.40
C ASP A 107 -16.81 2.31 -4.82
N PHE A 108 -16.34 1.50 -3.86
CA PHE A 108 -15.59 0.29 -4.18
C PHE A 108 -16.44 -0.77 -4.90
N ALA A 109 -17.66 -1.02 -4.42
CA ALA A 109 -18.56 -1.99 -5.04
C ALA A 109 -18.90 -1.63 -6.49
N LEU A 110 -19.16 -0.33 -6.74
CA LEU A 110 -19.39 0.17 -8.08
C LEU A 110 -18.15 0.03 -8.98
N ALA A 111 -16.96 0.38 -8.45
CA ALA A 111 -15.71 0.24 -9.17
C ALA A 111 -15.36 -1.23 -9.48
N ASP A 112 -15.62 -2.15 -8.53
CA ASP A 112 -15.44 -3.59 -8.74
C ASP A 112 -16.31 -4.11 -9.90
N ILE A 113 -17.57 -3.71 -9.96
CA ILE A 113 -18.50 -4.06 -11.05
C ILE A 113 -18.02 -3.48 -12.40
N ILE A 114 -17.75 -2.18 -12.45
CA ILE A 114 -17.37 -1.50 -13.70
C ILE A 114 -16.09 -2.11 -14.29
N THR A 115 -15.13 -2.46 -13.44
CA THR A 115 -13.84 -3.00 -13.86
C THR A 115 -13.82 -4.52 -14.05
N GLY A 116 -14.94 -5.21 -13.77
CA GLY A 116 -15.02 -6.67 -13.84
C GLY A 116 -14.11 -7.37 -12.84
N GLY A 117 -14.09 -6.88 -11.58
CA GLY A 117 -13.32 -7.47 -10.48
C GLY A 117 -11.82 -7.18 -10.52
N ARG A 118 -11.37 -6.17 -11.27
CA ARG A 118 -9.96 -5.77 -11.31
C ARG A 118 -9.56 -4.75 -10.24
N MET A 119 -10.49 -4.30 -9.40
CA MET A 119 -10.15 -3.45 -8.26
C MET A 119 -9.74 -4.29 -7.06
N GLU A 120 -8.65 -3.93 -6.40
CA GLU A 120 -8.17 -4.54 -5.16
C GLU A 120 -8.18 -3.51 -4.05
N ILE A 121 -8.77 -3.83 -2.90
CA ILE A 121 -8.85 -2.89 -1.78
C ILE A 121 -7.78 -3.17 -0.73
N GLY A 122 -7.01 -2.13 -0.42
CA GLY A 122 -6.19 -2.10 0.78
C GLY A 122 -6.67 -0.96 1.69
N VAL A 123 -6.55 -1.18 2.98
CA VAL A 123 -7.09 -0.31 4.03
C VAL A 123 -6.02 0.05 5.04
N GLY A 124 -6.01 1.29 5.49
CA GLY A 124 -5.09 1.79 6.49
C GLY A 124 -5.76 2.81 7.41
N ARG A 125 -5.04 3.15 8.50
CA ARG A 125 -5.52 4.11 9.50
C ARG A 125 -5.03 5.54 9.27
N GLY A 126 -4.11 5.74 8.32
CA GLY A 126 -3.39 6.99 8.13
C GLY A 126 -2.30 7.22 9.17
N THR A 127 -1.41 8.15 8.88
CA THR A 127 -0.24 8.44 9.74
C THR A 127 0.15 9.91 9.73
N VAL A 128 -0.45 10.73 8.88
CA VAL A 128 -0.07 12.14 8.69
C VAL A 128 -1.08 13.06 9.39
N PRO A 129 -0.68 13.77 10.46
CA PRO A 129 -1.60 14.64 11.21
C PRO A 129 -2.23 15.73 10.37
N ARG A 130 -1.48 16.34 9.44
CA ARG A 130 -2.00 17.37 8.51
C ARG A 130 -3.21 16.87 7.72
N GLU A 131 -3.18 15.64 7.25
CA GLU A 131 -4.26 15.03 6.49
C GLU A 131 -5.45 14.71 7.39
N ALA A 132 -5.22 13.93 8.44
CA ALA A 132 -6.26 13.46 9.33
C ALA A 132 -7.04 14.62 9.97
N TRP A 133 -6.34 15.60 10.55
CA TRP A 133 -7.00 16.70 11.23
C TRP A 133 -7.71 17.65 10.27
N SER A 134 -7.18 17.84 9.06
CA SER A 134 -7.86 18.65 8.03
C SER A 134 -9.13 17.99 7.49
N LEU A 135 -9.21 16.65 7.53
CA LEU A 135 -10.37 15.87 7.11
C LEU A 135 -11.28 15.48 8.28
N GLY A 136 -11.09 16.08 9.46
CA GLY A 136 -11.97 15.92 10.61
C GLY A 136 -11.76 14.62 11.40
N THR A 137 -10.61 13.97 11.23
CA THR A 137 -10.22 12.77 11.99
C THR A 137 -8.95 13.02 12.80
N VAL A 138 -8.47 12.03 13.53
CA VAL A 138 -7.26 12.16 14.36
C VAL A 138 -6.30 11.00 14.10
N VAL A 139 -5.00 11.25 14.28
CA VAL A 139 -3.94 10.24 14.34
C VAL A 139 -2.96 10.62 15.46
N ALA A 140 -2.21 9.64 15.92
CA ALA A 140 -1.12 9.89 16.87
C ALA A 140 -0.12 10.90 16.29
N SER A 141 0.34 11.81 17.17
CA SER A 141 1.36 12.81 16.83
C SER A 141 2.18 13.14 18.06
N GLY A 142 3.42 12.65 18.08
CA GLY A 142 4.32 12.77 19.24
C GLY A 142 4.10 11.69 20.30
N ASP A 143 4.82 11.83 21.42
CA ASP A 143 4.86 10.86 22.52
C ASP A 143 4.26 11.49 23.80
N ASN A 144 2.94 11.62 23.84
CA ASN A 144 2.20 12.18 24.97
C ASN A 144 0.80 11.54 25.13
N ALA A 145 0.12 11.81 26.23
CA ALA A 145 -1.20 11.25 26.52
C ALA A 145 -2.27 11.57 25.46
N MET A 146 -2.23 12.75 24.87
CA MET A 146 -3.16 13.14 23.80
C MET A 146 -2.89 12.32 22.53
N SER A 147 -1.63 12.05 22.21
CA SER A 147 -1.25 11.20 21.08
C SER A 147 -1.76 9.76 21.26
N ALA A 148 -1.65 9.19 22.45
CA ALA A 148 -2.17 7.87 22.77
C ALA A 148 -3.71 7.81 22.66
N GLU A 149 -4.43 8.86 23.10
CA GLU A 149 -5.87 8.96 22.95
C GLU A 149 -6.28 9.09 21.48
N HIS A 150 -5.56 9.87 20.68
CA HIS A 150 -5.80 9.98 19.24
C HIS A 150 -5.57 8.63 18.52
N ASP A 151 -4.53 7.86 18.90
CA ASP A 151 -4.32 6.52 18.35
C ASP A 151 -5.50 5.58 18.68
N ARG A 152 -5.98 5.63 19.92
CA ARG A 152 -7.13 4.82 20.36
C ARG A 152 -8.39 5.18 19.58
N ILE A 153 -8.74 6.46 19.46
CA ILE A 153 -9.91 6.94 18.71
C ILE A 153 -9.80 6.53 17.23
N ASN A 154 -8.64 6.74 16.62
CA ASN A 154 -8.38 6.39 15.23
C ASN A 154 -8.57 4.88 14.99
N ARG A 155 -8.08 4.05 15.89
CA ARG A 155 -8.20 2.60 15.83
C ARG A 155 -9.65 2.15 15.95
N GLU A 156 -10.37 2.61 16.97
CA GLU A 156 -11.78 2.28 17.17
C GLU A 156 -12.64 2.71 15.97
N THR A 157 -12.40 3.92 15.44
CA THR A 157 -13.08 4.42 14.25
C THR A 157 -12.80 3.54 13.03
N PHE A 158 -11.55 3.13 12.83
CA PHE A 158 -11.18 2.22 11.74
C PHE A 158 -11.87 0.86 11.87
N GLU A 159 -11.82 0.25 13.05
CA GLU A 159 -12.38 -1.07 13.30
C GLU A 159 -13.90 -1.08 13.10
N GLU A 160 -14.64 -0.10 13.66
CA GLU A 160 -16.07 0.05 13.42
C GLU A 160 -16.41 0.32 11.94
N ALA A 161 -15.62 1.16 11.27
CA ALA A 161 -15.82 1.42 9.84
C ALA A 161 -15.66 0.14 9.00
N MET A 162 -14.67 -0.69 9.32
CA MET A 162 -14.46 -1.98 8.64
C MET A 162 -15.59 -2.98 8.89
N GLU A 163 -16.14 -3.01 10.10
CA GLU A 163 -17.34 -3.81 10.39
C GLU A 163 -18.54 -3.34 9.56
N VAL A 164 -18.80 -2.03 9.53
CA VAL A 164 -19.88 -1.45 8.71
C VAL A 164 -19.73 -1.78 7.23
N ILE A 165 -18.51 -1.64 6.68
CA ILE A 165 -18.22 -1.95 5.27
C ILE A 165 -18.51 -3.43 4.97
N LYS A 166 -18.08 -4.35 5.84
CA LYS A 166 -18.34 -5.79 5.66
C LYS A 166 -19.82 -6.14 5.77
N LEU A 167 -20.53 -5.58 6.75
CA LEU A 167 -21.99 -5.75 6.86
C LEU A 167 -22.68 -5.23 5.60
N ALA A 168 -22.32 -4.05 5.12
CA ALA A 168 -22.90 -3.46 3.92
C ALA A 168 -22.69 -4.34 2.68
N TRP A 169 -21.51 -4.95 2.51
CA TRP A 169 -21.20 -5.79 1.35
C TRP A 169 -21.89 -7.16 1.39
N TYR A 170 -21.99 -7.78 2.58
CA TYR A 170 -22.33 -9.20 2.66
C TYR A 170 -23.73 -9.48 3.22
N GLU A 171 -24.29 -8.57 4.03
CA GLU A 171 -25.65 -8.75 4.54
C GLU A 171 -26.69 -8.16 3.58
N GLU A 172 -27.83 -8.83 3.40
CA GLU A 172 -28.93 -8.31 2.57
C GLU A 172 -29.49 -7.01 3.16
N ARG A 173 -29.69 -7.01 4.48
CA ARG A 173 -30.14 -5.87 5.28
C ARG A 173 -29.28 -5.77 6.53
N PHE A 174 -28.88 -4.59 6.91
CA PHE A 174 -28.06 -4.39 8.10
C PHE A 174 -28.45 -3.13 8.87
N SER A 175 -28.16 -3.15 10.15
CA SER A 175 -28.08 -1.98 11.02
C SER A 175 -26.82 -2.08 11.87
N TYR A 176 -26.29 -0.95 12.30
CA TYR A 176 -25.09 -0.88 13.12
C TYR A 176 -25.27 0.12 14.26
N ARG A 177 -24.85 -0.23 15.47
CA ARG A 177 -24.90 0.61 16.67
C ARG A 177 -23.58 0.53 17.39
N GLY A 178 -22.61 1.33 16.94
CA GLY A 178 -21.28 1.45 17.52
C GLY A 178 -21.11 2.75 18.31
N LYS A 179 -19.90 3.00 18.73
CA LYS A 179 -19.47 4.21 19.43
C LYS A 179 -19.28 5.39 18.47
N HIS A 180 -18.76 5.11 17.29
CA HIS A 180 -18.42 6.10 16.27
C HIS A 180 -19.43 6.17 15.15
N PHE A 181 -20.15 5.06 14.88
CA PHE A 181 -21.13 4.98 13.80
C PHE A 181 -22.46 4.40 14.28
N VAL A 182 -23.55 5.00 13.79
CA VAL A 182 -24.93 4.54 13.98
C VAL A 182 -25.63 4.54 12.64
N PHE A 183 -25.99 3.37 12.11
CA PHE A 183 -26.66 3.20 10.83
C PHE A 183 -27.85 2.23 10.90
N PRO A 184 -29.06 2.63 10.37
CA PRO A 184 -29.42 4.02 10.08
C PRO A 184 -29.47 4.86 11.36
N ALA A 185 -29.41 6.19 11.22
CA ALA A 185 -29.71 7.07 12.34
C ALA A 185 -31.17 6.87 12.78
N ASP A 186 -31.47 7.16 14.07
CA ASP A 186 -32.82 7.01 14.58
C ASP A 186 -33.78 8.05 13.99
N GLY A 187 -35.02 7.63 13.74
CA GLY A 187 -36.08 8.53 13.36
C GLY A 187 -36.05 9.00 11.89
N ILE A 188 -35.40 8.30 10.97
CA ILE A 188 -35.43 8.63 9.54
C ILE A 188 -36.80 8.26 8.96
N PRO A 189 -37.63 9.21 8.48
CA PRO A 189 -38.89 8.88 7.86
C PRO A 189 -38.68 8.50 6.38
N ASP A 190 -39.37 7.47 5.90
CA ASP A 190 -39.38 7.08 4.49
C ASP A 190 -40.77 6.57 4.07
N ARG A 191 -41.44 7.27 3.16
CA ARG A 191 -42.69 6.87 2.49
C ARG A 191 -43.77 6.38 3.45
N GLY A 192 -43.94 7.06 4.59
CA GLY A 192 -44.99 6.74 5.60
C GLY A 192 -44.58 5.65 6.61
N SER A 193 -43.34 5.20 6.56
CA SER A 193 -42.70 4.30 7.54
C SER A 193 -41.43 4.90 8.11
N MET A 194 -40.71 4.16 8.94
CA MET A 194 -39.42 4.52 9.49
C MET A 194 -38.36 3.59 8.94
N VAL A 195 -37.17 4.10 8.65
CA VAL A 195 -36.01 3.30 8.23
C VAL A 195 -35.40 2.64 9.46
N ASN A 196 -35.43 1.30 9.51
CA ASN A 196 -34.90 0.50 10.63
C ASN A 196 -33.60 -0.24 10.24
N ASP A 197 -33.35 -0.41 8.96
CA ASP A 197 -32.17 -1.06 8.40
C ASP A 197 -31.84 -0.46 7.01
N LEU A 198 -30.66 -0.79 6.53
CA LEU A 198 -30.16 -0.38 5.22
C LEU A 198 -29.85 -1.60 4.36
N THR A 199 -29.90 -1.40 3.04
CA THR A 199 -29.38 -2.33 2.04
C THR A 199 -28.41 -1.55 1.15
N LEU A 200 -27.15 -1.99 1.06
CA LEU A 200 -26.19 -1.39 0.14
C LEU A 200 -26.52 -1.79 -1.30
N ILE A 201 -26.54 -0.80 -2.19
CA ILE A 201 -26.71 -1.00 -3.64
C ILE A 201 -25.74 -0.05 -4.38
N PRO A 202 -24.81 -0.58 -5.21
CA PRO A 202 -24.59 -1.98 -5.51
C PRO A 202 -23.79 -2.71 -4.41
N LYS A 203 -23.64 -4.02 -4.56
CA LYS A 203 -22.71 -4.86 -3.77
C LYS A 203 -21.59 -5.39 -4.67
N PRO A 204 -20.40 -5.68 -4.13
CA PRO A 204 -19.37 -6.39 -4.88
C PRO A 204 -19.88 -7.73 -5.42
N GLN A 205 -19.44 -8.12 -6.61
CA GLN A 205 -19.87 -9.40 -7.23
C GLN A 205 -19.00 -10.59 -6.83
N ARG A 206 -18.08 -10.40 -5.90
CA ARG A 206 -17.15 -11.41 -5.38
C ARG A 206 -16.90 -11.21 -3.89
N VAL A 207 -16.31 -12.21 -3.25
CA VAL A 207 -15.70 -12.01 -1.95
C VAL A 207 -14.45 -11.15 -2.14
N VAL A 208 -14.37 -10.03 -1.44
CA VAL A 208 -13.32 -9.03 -1.58
C VAL A 208 -12.14 -9.36 -0.66
N ASP A 209 -10.98 -9.57 -1.24
CA ASP A 209 -9.73 -9.64 -0.50
C ASP A 209 -9.36 -8.23 0.02
N ILE A 210 -9.18 -8.10 1.34
CA ILE A 210 -8.81 -6.83 1.97
C ILE A 210 -7.35 -6.90 2.38
N TYR A 211 -6.53 -5.97 1.88
CA TYR A 211 -5.10 -5.86 2.22
C TYR A 211 -4.90 -4.82 3.32
N GLN A 212 -4.02 -5.11 4.30
CA GLN A 212 -3.77 -4.19 5.41
C GLN A 212 -2.30 -4.21 5.83
N PRO A 213 -1.68 -3.03 6.12
CA PRO A 213 -0.29 -2.97 6.58
C PRO A 213 -0.15 -3.53 8.00
N VAL A 214 0.91 -4.29 8.22
CA VAL A 214 1.27 -4.85 9.53
C VAL A 214 2.53 -4.15 10.04
N THR A 215 2.35 -3.20 10.95
CA THR A 215 3.44 -2.37 11.49
C THR A 215 3.55 -2.43 13.01
N SER A 216 2.45 -2.29 13.74
CA SER A 216 2.40 -2.24 15.20
C SER A 216 2.02 -3.61 15.80
N PRO A 217 2.28 -3.86 17.11
CA PRO A 217 1.86 -5.09 17.79
C PRO A 217 0.36 -5.38 17.63
N GLU A 218 -0.47 -4.34 17.68
CA GLU A 218 -1.92 -4.48 17.55
C GLU A 218 -2.33 -4.93 16.15
N THR A 219 -1.69 -4.41 15.10
CA THR A 219 -1.97 -4.83 13.72
C THR A 219 -1.49 -6.26 13.43
N ILE A 220 -0.44 -6.73 14.12
CA ILE A 220 0.01 -8.14 14.04
C ILE A 220 -1.10 -9.08 14.50
N GLU A 221 -1.83 -8.73 15.55
CA GLU A 221 -2.94 -9.55 16.07
C GLU A 221 -4.25 -9.34 15.30
N TYR A 222 -4.57 -8.08 14.94
CA TYR A 222 -5.84 -7.72 14.30
C TYR A 222 -5.97 -8.26 12.88
N VAL A 223 -4.95 -8.05 12.03
CA VAL A 223 -5.03 -8.32 10.59
C VAL A 223 -5.40 -9.78 10.28
N PRO A 224 -4.73 -10.80 10.86
CA PRO A 224 -5.10 -12.19 10.61
C PRO A 224 -6.46 -12.56 11.22
N ARG A 225 -6.84 -12.02 12.39
CA ARG A 225 -8.15 -12.28 13.02
C ARG A 225 -9.29 -11.68 12.22
N ALA A 226 -9.10 -10.51 11.62
CA ALA A 226 -10.06 -9.87 10.73
C ALA A 226 -10.20 -10.57 9.37
N GLY A 227 -9.34 -11.55 9.06
CA GLY A 227 -9.28 -12.23 7.77
C GLY A 227 -8.69 -11.36 6.65
N HIS A 228 -7.93 -10.32 6.99
CA HIS A 228 -7.28 -9.47 6.02
C HIS A 228 -5.93 -10.04 5.59
N LYS A 229 -5.53 -9.78 4.35
CA LYS A 229 -4.19 -10.11 3.84
C LYS A 229 -3.16 -9.12 4.35
N ALA A 230 -2.07 -9.64 4.90
CA ALA A 230 -1.04 -8.82 5.53
C ALA A 230 -0.06 -8.24 4.50
N VAL A 231 0.27 -6.95 4.65
CA VAL A 231 1.28 -6.28 3.83
C VAL A 231 2.43 -5.80 4.73
N TYR A 232 3.64 -6.22 4.38
CA TYR A 232 4.85 -5.93 5.14
C TYR A 232 5.82 -5.10 4.29
N TRP A 233 6.41 -4.08 4.90
CA TRP A 233 7.29 -3.15 4.24
C TRP A 233 8.38 -2.62 5.18
N LEU A 234 9.59 -2.44 4.67
CA LEU A 234 10.75 -1.87 5.36
C LEU A 234 11.13 -2.60 6.67
N GLN A 235 11.08 -3.93 6.68
CA GLN A 235 11.44 -4.75 7.82
C GLN A 235 12.79 -5.46 7.59
N ASN A 236 13.61 -5.58 8.64
CA ASN A 236 14.75 -6.50 8.60
C ASN A 236 14.29 -7.97 8.65
N ALA A 237 15.17 -8.90 8.32
CA ALA A 237 14.83 -10.30 8.14
C ALA A 237 14.25 -10.95 9.43
N GLU A 238 14.81 -10.64 10.59
CA GLU A 238 14.37 -11.19 11.88
C GLU A 238 12.95 -10.71 12.20
N SER A 239 12.73 -9.40 12.19
CA SER A 239 11.42 -8.80 12.46
C SER A 239 10.37 -9.26 11.44
N GLN A 240 10.74 -9.34 10.16
CA GLN A 240 9.87 -9.80 9.09
C GLN A 240 9.44 -11.25 9.30
N LYS A 241 10.40 -12.16 9.55
CA LYS A 241 10.11 -13.59 9.76
C LYS A 241 9.20 -13.79 10.97
N GLN A 242 9.49 -13.13 12.08
CA GLN A 242 8.69 -13.21 13.29
C GLN A 242 7.22 -12.81 13.05
N LYS A 243 6.99 -11.67 12.40
CA LYS A 243 5.63 -11.20 12.08
C LYS A 243 4.93 -12.09 11.04
N TRP A 244 5.70 -12.61 10.09
CA TRP A 244 5.21 -13.49 9.03
C TRP A 244 4.70 -14.82 9.58
N ASP A 245 5.44 -15.41 10.52
CA ASP A 245 5.06 -16.65 11.19
C ASP A 245 3.86 -16.42 12.11
N ARG A 246 3.89 -15.32 12.88
CA ARG A 246 2.80 -14.98 13.79
C ARG A 246 1.46 -14.85 13.07
N TYR A 247 1.44 -14.32 11.84
CA TYR A 247 0.23 -14.29 11.02
C TYR A 247 -0.34 -15.71 10.82
N ALA A 248 0.48 -16.67 10.43
CA ALA A 248 0.04 -18.05 10.19
C ALA A 248 -0.44 -18.73 11.47
N GLU A 249 0.29 -18.53 12.59
CA GLU A 249 -0.09 -19.04 13.91
C GLU A 249 -1.50 -18.55 14.32
N ILE A 250 -1.77 -17.25 14.18
CA ILE A 250 -3.09 -16.69 14.52
C ILE A 250 -4.17 -17.26 13.61
N ARG A 251 -3.89 -17.43 12.30
CA ARG A 251 -4.84 -18.05 11.37
C ARG A 251 -5.19 -19.51 11.78
N GLU A 252 -4.21 -20.24 12.29
CA GLU A 252 -4.41 -21.59 12.86
C GLU A 252 -5.19 -21.52 14.17
N GLU A 253 -4.84 -20.62 15.10
CA GLU A 253 -5.54 -20.41 16.38
C GLU A 253 -7.06 -20.18 16.19
N ILE A 254 -7.46 -19.45 15.16
CA ILE A 254 -8.87 -19.15 14.87
C ILE A 254 -9.55 -20.21 13.97
N GLY A 255 -8.87 -21.34 13.70
CA GLY A 255 -9.42 -22.45 12.91
C GLY A 255 -9.53 -22.18 11.41
N ASN A 256 -8.75 -21.23 10.88
CA ASN A 256 -8.73 -20.84 9.47
C ASN A 256 -7.29 -20.78 8.92
N PRO A 257 -6.56 -21.91 8.93
CA PRO A 257 -5.15 -21.96 8.55
C PRO A 257 -4.92 -21.53 7.09
N VAL A 258 -3.74 -21.01 6.82
CA VAL A 258 -3.29 -20.62 5.48
C VAL A 258 -2.08 -21.43 5.06
N ALA A 259 -1.91 -21.67 3.77
CA ALA A 259 -0.72 -22.34 3.24
C ALA A 259 0.56 -21.47 3.46
N PRO A 260 1.76 -22.09 3.45
CA PRO A 260 3.01 -21.35 3.54
C PRO A 260 3.07 -20.17 2.56
N GLY A 261 3.37 -18.96 3.04
CA GLY A 261 3.47 -17.74 2.25
C GLY A 261 2.14 -17.11 1.79
N GLU A 262 1.01 -17.82 1.91
CA GLU A 262 -0.29 -17.29 1.48
C GLU A 262 -0.81 -16.14 2.36
N ASP A 263 -1.63 -15.28 1.77
CA ASP A 263 -2.26 -14.10 2.39
C ASP A 263 -1.27 -13.07 2.98
N ARG A 264 -0.01 -13.11 2.58
CA ARG A 264 1.05 -12.21 3.02
C ARG A 264 1.81 -11.65 1.82
N CYS A 265 1.97 -10.33 1.78
CA CYS A 265 2.66 -9.59 0.73
C CYS A 265 3.92 -8.94 1.30
N LEU A 266 5.06 -9.14 0.67
CA LEU A 266 6.29 -8.40 0.93
C LEU A 266 6.41 -7.24 -0.07
N VAL A 267 6.51 -6.01 0.43
CA VAL A 267 6.83 -4.83 -0.39
C VAL A 267 8.33 -4.60 -0.34
N MET A 268 8.97 -4.52 -1.50
CA MET A 268 10.41 -4.35 -1.66
C MET A 268 10.73 -3.15 -2.54
N ASN A 269 11.38 -2.12 -1.97
CA ASN A 269 11.93 -1.03 -2.76
C ASN A 269 13.08 -1.55 -3.61
N MET A 270 13.02 -1.31 -4.92
CA MET A 270 14.00 -1.87 -5.84
C MET A 270 14.43 -0.88 -6.92
N HIS A 271 15.75 -0.72 -7.07
CA HIS A 271 16.38 -0.07 -8.20
C HIS A 271 17.54 -0.93 -8.71
N VAL A 272 17.45 -1.37 -9.94
CA VAL A 272 18.43 -2.29 -10.55
C VAL A 272 19.19 -1.61 -11.69
N GLY A 273 20.42 -2.07 -11.93
CA GLY A 273 21.25 -1.64 -13.05
C GLY A 273 22.05 -2.79 -13.64
N LYS A 274 22.69 -2.54 -14.78
CA LYS A 274 23.58 -3.53 -15.42
C LYS A 274 24.78 -3.87 -14.55
N THR A 275 25.25 -2.91 -13.74
CA THR A 275 26.28 -3.13 -12.71
C THR A 275 25.85 -2.48 -11.40
N ARG A 276 26.44 -2.94 -10.29
CA ARG A 276 26.17 -2.39 -8.95
C ARG A 276 26.52 -0.90 -8.89
N GLU A 277 27.65 -0.49 -9.48
CA GLU A 277 28.10 0.91 -9.50
C GLU A 277 27.12 1.80 -10.27
N ALA A 278 26.58 1.32 -11.40
CA ALA A 278 25.59 2.06 -12.17
C ALA A 278 24.28 2.20 -11.39
N ALA A 279 23.79 1.12 -10.78
CA ALA A 279 22.59 1.14 -9.95
C ALA A 279 22.74 2.07 -8.73
N MET A 280 23.85 1.95 -8.00
CA MET A 280 24.13 2.80 -6.84
C MET A 280 24.23 4.28 -7.21
N ARG A 281 24.92 4.61 -8.30
CA ARG A 281 25.04 6.00 -8.77
C ARG A 281 23.69 6.62 -9.13
N ARG A 282 22.79 5.86 -9.76
CA ARG A 282 21.50 6.37 -10.23
C ARG A 282 20.38 6.25 -9.17
N GLY A 283 20.38 5.19 -8.38
CA GLY A 283 19.36 4.93 -7.37
C GLY A 283 19.59 5.69 -6.06
N ARG A 284 20.85 6.01 -5.70
CA ARG A 284 21.18 6.71 -4.45
C ARG A 284 20.40 8.01 -4.26
N PRO A 285 20.34 8.96 -5.23
CA PRO A 285 19.58 10.19 -5.02
C PRO A 285 18.14 9.95 -4.65
N GLY A 286 17.48 9.01 -5.31
CA GLY A 286 16.09 8.65 -5.02
C GLY A 286 15.93 7.95 -3.66
N HIS A 287 16.85 7.03 -3.32
CA HIS A 287 16.88 6.42 -1.99
C HIS A 287 17.02 7.46 -0.89
N ASP A 288 18.00 8.36 -1.00
CA ASP A 288 18.30 9.37 0.01
C ASP A 288 17.15 10.38 0.16
N GLU A 289 16.46 10.72 -0.93
CA GLU A 289 15.28 11.57 -0.90
C GLU A 289 14.09 10.86 -0.20
N PHE A 290 13.84 9.63 -0.58
CA PHE A 290 12.79 8.80 -0.01
C PHE A 290 12.99 8.58 1.50
N THR A 291 14.20 8.23 1.93
CA THR A 291 14.49 8.00 3.35
C THR A 291 14.43 9.28 4.16
N LYS A 292 14.93 10.39 3.62
CA LYS A 292 14.83 11.72 4.22
C LYS A 292 13.37 12.15 4.44
N PHE A 293 12.47 11.82 3.51
CA PHE A 293 11.03 12.10 3.63
C PHE A 293 10.37 11.25 4.72
N LEU A 294 10.71 9.96 4.82
CA LEU A 294 10.03 9.02 5.71
C LEU A 294 10.63 8.91 7.12
N ALA A 295 11.89 9.31 7.31
CA ALA A 295 12.57 9.19 8.61
C ALA A 295 11.82 9.87 9.77
N PRO A 296 11.27 11.10 9.62
CA PRO A 296 10.51 11.75 10.69
C PRO A 296 9.26 11.01 11.15
N TYR A 297 8.75 10.07 10.35
CA TYR A 297 7.60 9.23 10.69
C TYR A 297 7.98 7.89 11.36
N GLY A 298 9.25 7.67 11.70
CA GLY A 298 9.73 6.45 12.36
C GLY A 298 9.67 5.19 11.49
N ARG A 299 9.66 5.34 10.16
CA ARG A 299 9.47 4.23 9.23
C ARG A 299 10.63 3.24 9.19
N PHE A 300 11.80 3.61 9.70
CA PHE A 300 13.01 2.80 9.66
C PHE A 300 13.37 2.17 11.03
N SER A 301 12.43 2.08 11.95
CA SER A 301 12.63 1.50 13.29
C SER A 301 13.04 0.01 13.29
N SER A 302 12.85 -0.68 12.17
CA SER A 302 13.29 -2.07 11.98
C SER A 302 14.79 -2.21 11.72
N TYR A 303 15.48 -1.15 11.30
CA TYR A 303 16.93 -1.17 11.11
C TYR A 303 17.66 -1.42 12.43
N ARG A 304 18.89 -1.89 12.34
CA ARG A 304 19.77 -2.15 13.48
C ARG A 304 21.12 -1.48 13.27
N ASN A 305 21.71 -1.02 14.36
CA ASN A 305 23.10 -0.62 14.40
C ASN A 305 24.02 -1.85 14.18
N PRO A 306 25.31 -1.66 13.82
CA PRO A 306 26.25 -2.78 13.64
C PRO A 306 26.42 -3.68 14.84
N ASP A 307 26.16 -3.18 16.06
CA ASP A 307 26.18 -3.95 17.32
C ASP A 307 24.84 -4.66 17.61
N GLY A 308 23.85 -4.60 16.71
CA GLY A 308 22.52 -5.19 16.85
C GLY A 308 21.52 -4.35 17.66
N SER A 309 21.92 -3.20 18.21
CA SER A 309 21.03 -2.33 18.97
C SER A 309 20.02 -1.63 18.07
N LYS A 310 18.91 -1.14 18.69
CA LYS A 310 17.87 -0.40 17.99
C LYS A 310 18.39 0.97 17.53
N VAL A 311 17.93 1.41 16.38
CA VAL A 311 18.17 2.76 15.85
C VAL A 311 17.22 3.79 16.50
N PRO A 312 17.53 5.11 16.44
CA PRO A 312 16.61 6.19 16.85
C PRO A 312 15.30 6.17 16.05
N PHE A 313 14.26 6.82 16.60
CA PHE A 313 12.95 6.90 15.95
C PHE A 313 13.03 7.56 14.55
N ASP A 314 13.77 8.64 14.44
CA ASP A 314 13.97 9.42 13.22
C ASP A 314 15.20 8.99 12.39
N PHE A 315 15.62 7.73 12.57
CA PHE A 315 16.75 7.16 11.85
C PHE A 315 16.58 7.29 10.34
N ASN A 316 17.61 7.84 9.69
CA ASN A 316 17.67 7.99 8.24
C ASN A 316 18.79 7.09 7.69
N PRO A 317 18.47 5.91 7.13
CA PRO A 317 19.48 4.95 6.69
C PRO A 317 20.19 5.43 5.42
N THR A 318 21.47 5.08 5.30
CA THR A 318 22.18 5.19 4.03
C THR A 318 21.76 4.04 3.09
N VAL A 319 22.01 4.22 1.79
CA VAL A 319 21.71 3.17 0.81
C VAL A 319 22.52 1.89 1.09
N GLU A 320 23.76 2.01 1.59
CA GLU A 320 24.58 0.87 1.98
C GLU A 320 23.95 0.08 3.12
N GLN A 321 23.45 0.75 4.17
CA GLN A 321 22.76 0.11 5.29
C GLN A 321 21.47 -0.58 4.84
N SER A 322 20.74 0.03 3.90
CA SER A 322 19.52 -0.54 3.33
C SER A 322 19.78 -1.84 2.55
N VAL A 323 20.86 -1.84 1.75
CA VAL A 323 21.27 -3.00 0.96
C VAL A 323 21.88 -4.10 1.83
N GLU A 324 22.77 -3.74 2.78
CA GLU A 324 23.41 -4.69 3.70
C GLU A 324 22.39 -5.46 4.55
N GLN A 325 21.36 -4.76 5.05
CA GLN A 325 20.29 -5.38 5.84
C GLN A 325 19.18 -6.00 4.96
N LYS A 326 19.33 -6.01 3.64
CA LYS A 326 18.38 -6.57 2.67
C LYS A 326 16.96 -5.98 2.77
N ILE A 327 16.84 -4.74 3.28
CA ILE A 327 15.56 -4.05 3.45
C ILE A 327 15.13 -3.38 2.15
N GLN A 328 16.11 -2.94 1.34
CA GLN A 328 15.90 -2.41 0.00
C GLN A 328 16.95 -2.99 -0.95
N ILE A 329 16.64 -2.97 -2.24
CA ILE A 329 17.54 -3.42 -3.30
C ILE A 329 17.97 -2.20 -4.12
N VAL A 330 19.27 -1.90 -4.09
CA VAL A 330 19.92 -0.97 -5.03
C VAL A 330 21.20 -1.66 -5.48
N GLY A 331 21.19 -2.27 -6.68
CA GLY A 331 22.31 -3.12 -7.09
C GLY A 331 22.20 -3.62 -8.53
N SER A 332 23.07 -4.57 -8.88
CA SER A 332 23.02 -5.27 -10.16
C SER A 332 21.79 -6.18 -10.22
N ILE A 333 21.50 -6.72 -11.41
CA ILE A 333 20.48 -7.76 -11.59
C ILE A 333 20.80 -8.98 -10.70
N ASP A 334 22.07 -9.39 -10.61
CA ASP A 334 22.49 -10.51 -9.76
C ASP A 334 22.24 -10.22 -8.27
N ASP A 335 22.56 -8.99 -7.79
CA ASP A 335 22.23 -8.58 -6.42
C ASP A 335 20.74 -8.65 -6.12
N ALA A 336 19.90 -8.28 -7.08
CA ALA A 336 18.45 -8.36 -6.94
C ALA A 336 17.97 -9.82 -6.87
N VAL A 337 18.49 -10.69 -7.74
CA VAL A 337 18.17 -12.13 -7.75
C VAL A 337 18.59 -12.78 -6.42
N ASP A 338 19.80 -12.50 -5.93
CA ASP A 338 20.29 -13.05 -4.66
C ASP A 338 19.45 -12.58 -3.47
N THR A 339 19.11 -11.29 -3.44
CA THR A 339 18.31 -10.73 -2.34
C THR A 339 16.86 -11.25 -2.37
N LEU A 340 16.22 -11.28 -3.53
CA LEU A 340 14.86 -11.83 -3.66
C LEU A 340 14.84 -13.35 -3.42
N GLY A 341 15.87 -14.08 -3.86
CA GLY A 341 16.04 -15.51 -3.55
C GLY A 341 16.09 -15.76 -2.05
N TYR A 342 16.89 -14.96 -1.33
CA TYR A 342 16.95 -15.01 0.14
C TYR A 342 15.55 -14.79 0.78
N TRP A 343 14.81 -13.77 0.36
CA TRP A 343 13.49 -13.51 0.92
C TRP A 343 12.46 -14.58 0.54
N ARG A 344 12.51 -15.09 -0.70
CA ARG A 344 11.65 -16.18 -1.15
C ARG A 344 11.81 -17.42 -0.28
N ASP A 345 13.05 -17.81 -0.04
CA ASP A 345 13.36 -19.03 0.71
C ASP A 345 13.10 -18.87 2.21
N LEU A 346 13.34 -17.67 2.78
CA LEU A 346 13.06 -17.37 4.19
C LEU A 346 11.55 -17.37 4.52
N LEU A 347 10.71 -16.90 3.60
CA LEU A 347 9.30 -16.59 3.87
C LEU A 347 8.33 -17.54 3.15
N ASP A 348 8.79 -18.51 2.36
CA ASP A 348 7.95 -19.20 1.38
C ASP A 348 7.15 -18.20 0.52
N LEU A 349 7.80 -17.14 0.05
CA LEU A 349 7.17 -15.95 -0.51
C LEU A 349 6.33 -16.28 -1.74
N LYS A 350 5.03 -15.96 -1.69
CA LYS A 350 4.06 -16.15 -2.78
C LYS A 350 3.60 -14.85 -3.42
N HIS A 351 3.78 -13.73 -2.70
CA HIS A 351 3.33 -12.43 -3.16
C HIS A 351 4.41 -11.36 -2.89
N LEU A 352 4.99 -10.85 -3.96
CA LEU A 352 5.97 -9.76 -3.97
C LEU A 352 5.35 -8.53 -4.61
N CYS A 353 5.43 -7.40 -3.93
CA CYS A 353 5.10 -6.09 -4.48
C CYS A 353 6.37 -5.25 -4.59
N ILE A 354 6.70 -4.79 -5.79
CA ILE A 354 7.90 -4.01 -6.02
C ILE A 354 7.55 -2.53 -5.99
N PHE A 355 8.20 -1.82 -5.08
CA PHE A 355 8.11 -0.39 -4.98
C PHE A 355 9.17 0.25 -5.88
N PHE A 356 8.75 0.83 -6.99
CA PHE A 356 9.63 1.41 -8.00
C PHE A 356 9.86 2.92 -7.82
N ASP A 357 9.00 3.60 -7.06
CA ASP A 357 8.96 5.07 -6.99
C ASP A 357 10.17 5.65 -6.23
N PHE A 358 11.31 5.68 -6.89
CA PHE A 358 12.52 6.35 -6.43
C PHE A 358 12.47 7.80 -6.92
N PRO A 359 12.31 8.82 -6.05
CA PRO A 359 12.27 10.21 -6.44
C PRO A 359 13.44 10.60 -7.34
N GLY A 360 13.17 11.40 -8.38
CA GLY A 360 14.19 11.86 -9.32
C GLY A 360 14.47 10.96 -10.51
N LEU A 361 13.81 9.79 -10.62
CA LEU A 361 13.83 9.01 -11.86
C LEU A 361 12.89 9.65 -12.90
N SER A 362 13.31 9.64 -14.16
CA SER A 362 12.46 10.04 -15.28
C SER A 362 11.41 8.97 -15.58
N ARG A 363 10.42 9.32 -16.42
CA ARG A 363 9.40 8.38 -16.91
C ARG A 363 10.03 7.18 -17.59
N GLU A 364 11.01 7.43 -18.44
CA GLU A 364 11.71 6.42 -19.25
C GLU A 364 12.55 5.49 -18.36
N GLU A 365 13.29 6.07 -17.40
CA GLU A 365 14.06 5.28 -16.44
C GLU A 365 13.18 4.39 -15.57
N MET A 366 12.01 4.87 -15.17
CA MET A 366 11.05 4.06 -14.43
C MET A 366 10.51 2.90 -15.28
N ASN A 367 10.17 3.14 -16.55
CA ASN A 367 9.80 2.09 -17.50
C ASN A 367 10.94 1.06 -17.64
N GLU A 368 12.20 1.51 -17.78
CA GLU A 368 13.36 0.62 -17.84
C GLU A 368 13.46 -0.26 -16.58
N GLN A 369 13.23 0.29 -15.38
CA GLN A 369 13.23 -0.49 -14.15
C GLN A 369 12.18 -1.61 -14.18
N MET A 370 10.96 -1.34 -14.64
CA MET A 370 9.91 -2.35 -14.75
C MET A 370 10.29 -3.44 -15.77
N HIS A 371 10.89 -3.07 -16.91
CA HIS A 371 11.39 -4.03 -17.89
C HIS A 371 12.52 -4.89 -17.32
N LEU A 372 13.53 -4.30 -16.69
CA LEU A 372 14.65 -5.05 -16.11
C LEU A 372 14.19 -6.08 -15.08
N VAL A 373 13.21 -5.72 -14.25
CA VAL A 373 12.67 -6.66 -13.27
C VAL A 373 11.89 -7.78 -13.95
N ALA A 374 10.97 -7.47 -14.85
CA ALA A 374 10.11 -8.46 -15.48
C ALA A 374 10.88 -9.41 -16.43
N GLU A 375 11.83 -8.88 -17.19
CA GLU A 375 12.50 -9.61 -18.28
C GLU A 375 13.85 -10.22 -17.85
N GLU A 376 14.50 -9.69 -16.81
CA GLU A 376 15.82 -10.14 -16.38
C GLU A 376 15.84 -10.72 -14.96
N VAL A 377 15.27 -10.01 -13.98
CA VAL A 377 15.34 -10.44 -12.56
C VAL A 377 14.41 -11.64 -12.33
N MET A 378 13.13 -11.54 -12.69
CA MET A 378 12.16 -12.58 -12.40
C MET A 378 12.46 -13.91 -13.09
N PRO A 379 12.85 -13.97 -14.40
CA PRO A 379 13.24 -15.22 -15.04
C PRO A 379 14.47 -15.88 -14.42
N ARG A 380 15.48 -15.10 -13.98
CA ARG A 380 16.67 -15.64 -13.30
C ARG A 380 16.35 -16.16 -11.89
N LEU A 381 15.35 -15.60 -11.24
CA LEU A 381 14.81 -16.14 -9.99
C LEU A 381 13.99 -17.42 -10.19
N GLY A 382 13.73 -17.82 -11.45
CA GLY A 382 12.90 -18.98 -11.81
C GLY A 382 11.40 -18.69 -11.74
N GLU A 383 11.02 -17.44 -11.70
CA GLU A 383 9.62 -16.99 -11.62
C GLU A 383 9.13 -16.47 -12.97
N LYS A 384 7.81 -16.57 -13.19
CA LYS A 384 7.15 -16.04 -14.38
C LYS A 384 6.26 -14.86 -13.97
N MET A 385 6.09 -13.93 -14.92
CA MET A 385 5.15 -12.81 -14.77
C MET A 385 3.73 -13.28 -15.13
N ASP A 386 3.16 -14.19 -14.32
CA ASP A 386 1.85 -14.78 -14.52
C ASP A 386 0.82 -14.10 -13.62
N ARG A 387 -0.24 -13.57 -14.20
CA ARG A 387 -1.34 -12.94 -13.46
C ARG A 387 -2.31 -13.99 -12.92
N ARG A 388 -2.93 -13.64 -11.80
CA ARG A 388 -4.07 -14.39 -11.28
C ARG A 388 -5.24 -14.31 -12.27
N PRO A 389 -6.00 -15.40 -12.48
CA PRO A 389 -7.22 -15.33 -13.29
C PRO A 389 -8.22 -14.33 -12.65
N THR A 390 -9.00 -13.66 -13.47
CA THR A 390 -10.10 -12.81 -12.98
C THR A 390 -11.34 -13.71 -12.83
N ASN A 391 -11.78 -13.92 -11.58
CA ASN A 391 -12.93 -14.77 -11.27
C ASN A 391 -14.25 -13.98 -11.19
N ALA A 392 -14.26 -12.73 -11.59
CA ALA A 392 -15.44 -11.88 -11.60
C ALA A 392 -16.19 -11.95 -12.94
N PRO A 393 -17.49 -11.61 -12.96
CA PRO A 393 -18.21 -11.40 -14.19
C PRO A 393 -17.52 -10.38 -15.11
N ALA A 394 -17.81 -10.46 -16.43
CA ALA A 394 -17.20 -9.53 -17.38
C ALA A 394 -17.50 -8.07 -17.00
N ALA A 395 -16.48 -7.21 -17.19
CA ALA A 395 -16.64 -5.77 -16.98
C ALA A 395 -17.77 -5.17 -17.81
N LEU A 396 -18.38 -4.11 -17.34
CA LEU A 396 -19.29 -3.30 -18.15
C LEU A 396 -18.50 -2.69 -19.31
N LYS A 397 -18.94 -2.97 -20.54
CA LYS A 397 -18.34 -2.47 -21.80
C LYS A 397 -19.02 -1.19 -22.23
#